data_e0500da3b7bb244d5cef961b92d01774
#
_entry.id   e0500da3b7bb244d5cef961b92d01774
#
_cell.length_a   1.000
_cell.length_b   1.000
_cell.length_c   1.000
_cell.angle_alpha   90.00
_cell.angle_beta   90.00
_cell.angle_gamma   90.00
#
_symmetry.space_group_name_H-M   'P 1'
#
loop_
_entity.id
_entity.type
_entity.pdbx_description
1 polymer ?
#
loop_
_entity_poly.entity_id
_entity_poly.type
_entity_poly.pdbx_seq_one_letter_code
_entity_poly.pdbx_strand_id
1 'polypeptide(L)' 'MTYDEQNALVPGDRVIFPWAEVATVTKYRFYGNMQWLPALRFNDGEIYPMNSFCPEDMTKL' A
#
# COMPACT_ATOMS: atom_id res chain seq x y z
N MET A 1 10.58 3.03 5.04
CA MET A 1 10.01 4.33 5.43
C MET A 1 9.46 4.30 6.85
N THR A 2 9.14 5.45 7.40
CA THR A 2 8.48 5.57 8.70
C THR A 2 6.96 5.43 8.56
N TYR A 3 6.25 5.28 9.70
CA TYR A 3 4.78 5.31 9.68
C TYR A 3 4.24 6.63 9.13
N ASP A 4 4.88 7.75 9.48
CA ASP A 4 4.45 9.05 8.97
C ASP A 4 4.59 9.13 7.44
N GLU A 5 5.67 8.61 6.90
CA GLU A 5 5.88 8.54 5.46
C GLU A 5 4.86 7.61 4.79
N GLN A 6 4.56 6.47 5.41
CA GLN A 6 3.54 5.56 4.91
C GLN A 6 2.17 6.25 4.86
N ASN A 7 1.82 6.98 5.93
CA ASN A 7 0.54 7.69 6.01
C ASN A 7 0.46 8.86 5.03
N ALA A 8 1.59 9.36 4.54
CA ALA A 8 1.63 10.45 3.57
C ALA A 8 1.52 9.95 2.12
N LEU A 9 1.56 8.64 1.89
CA LEU A 9 1.40 8.10 0.55
C LEU A 9 0.00 8.40 0.01
N VAL A 10 -0.06 8.72 -1.28
CA VAL A 10 -1.32 9.02 -1.96
C VAL A 10 -1.55 8.03 -3.11
N PRO A 11 -2.81 7.81 -3.53
CA PRO A 11 -3.08 6.93 -4.66
C PRO A 11 -2.25 7.31 -5.90
N GLY A 12 -1.66 6.31 -6.52
CA GLY A 12 -0.76 6.48 -7.65
C GLY A 12 0.72 6.41 -7.27
N ASP A 13 1.07 6.61 -6.01
CA ASP A 13 2.43 6.39 -5.56
C ASP A 13 2.79 4.91 -5.69
N ARG A 14 4.07 4.64 -5.94
CA ARG A 14 4.56 3.27 -6.06
C ARG A 14 5.61 3.02 -4.99
N VAL A 15 5.61 1.81 -4.46
CA VAL A 15 6.56 1.37 -3.45
C VAL A 15 7.17 0.04 -3.86
N ILE A 16 8.40 -0.21 -3.41
CA ILE A 16 9.07 -1.48 -3.62
C ILE A 16 9.39 -2.12 -2.27
N PHE A 17 9.29 -3.44 -2.21
CA PHE A 17 9.58 -4.25 -1.03
C PHE A 17 10.94 -4.94 -1.17
N PRO A 18 11.55 -5.39 -0.06
CA PRO A 18 12.87 -6.05 -0.11
C PRO A 18 12.90 -7.32 -0.97
N TRP A 19 11.75 -7.97 -1.14
CA TRP A 19 11.62 -9.16 -2.00
C TRP A 19 11.34 -8.80 -3.46
N ALA A 20 11.63 -7.55 -3.85
CA ALA A 20 11.58 -7.04 -5.23
C ALA A 20 10.17 -6.93 -5.82
N GLU A 21 9.12 -7.02 -5.03
CA GLU A 21 7.77 -6.73 -5.51
C GLU A 21 7.48 -5.24 -5.46
N VAL A 22 6.79 -4.76 -6.49
CA VAL A 22 6.34 -3.38 -6.59
C VAL A 22 4.83 -3.33 -6.44
N ALA A 23 4.34 -2.37 -5.65
CA ALA A 23 2.92 -2.17 -5.46
C ALA A 23 2.56 -0.71 -5.72
N THR A 24 1.31 -0.48 -6.14
CA THR A 24 0.77 0.86 -6.37
C THR A 24 -0.20 1.19 -5.25
N VAL A 25 -0.04 2.36 -4.65
CA VAL A 25 -0.96 2.83 -3.61
C VAL A 25 -2.31 3.15 -4.25
N THR A 26 -3.37 2.66 -3.61
CA THR A 26 -4.74 2.85 -4.05
C THR A 26 -5.65 2.94 -2.83
N LYS A 27 -6.94 2.97 -3.06
CA LYS A 27 -7.96 2.89 -2.00
C LYS A 27 -8.91 1.76 -2.33
N TYR A 28 -9.39 1.06 -1.30
CA TYR A 28 -10.29 -0.05 -1.48
C TYR A 28 -11.22 -0.21 -0.27
N ARG A 29 -12.42 -0.72 -0.51
CA ARG A 29 -13.37 -1.04 0.55
C ARG A 29 -13.35 -2.55 0.78
N PHE A 30 -12.76 -2.95 1.90
CA PHE A 30 -12.63 -4.37 2.25
C PHE A 30 -13.86 -4.85 3.02
N TYR A 31 -14.37 -6.02 2.68
CA TYR A 31 -15.40 -6.74 3.43
C TYR A 31 -16.63 -5.91 3.78
N GLY A 32 -17.12 -5.14 2.83
CA GLY A 32 -18.31 -4.31 3.07
C GLY A 32 -18.08 -3.07 3.91
N ASN A 33 -16.83 -2.72 4.16
CA ASN A 33 -16.49 -1.48 4.85
C ASN A 33 -17.07 -0.30 4.05
N MET A 34 -17.70 0.65 4.77
CA MET A 34 -18.32 1.82 4.15
C MET A 34 -17.30 2.88 3.75
N GLN A 35 -16.07 2.77 4.22
CA GLN A 35 -15.02 3.74 3.95
C GLN A 35 -13.98 3.18 2.98
N TRP A 36 -13.46 4.06 2.13
CA TRP A 36 -12.31 3.76 1.29
C TRP A 36 -11.06 3.84 2.15
N LEU A 37 -10.33 2.74 2.24
CA LEU A 37 -9.12 2.63 3.05
C LEU A 37 -7.89 2.60 2.16
N PRO A 38 -6.75 3.13 2.65
CA PRO A 38 -5.49 2.99 1.92
C PRO A 38 -5.16 1.52 1.69
N ALA A 39 -4.75 1.20 0.46
CA ALA A 39 -4.48 -0.16 0.04
C ALA A 39 -3.30 -0.20 -0.92
N LEU A 40 -2.74 -1.39 -1.10
CA LEU A 40 -1.67 -1.64 -2.06
C LEU A 40 -2.17 -2.66 -3.08
N ARG A 41 -1.99 -2.35 -4.35
CA ARG A 41 -2.29 -3.25 -5.45
C ARG A 41 -0.98 -3.75 -6.04
N PHE A 42 -0.81 -5.07 -6.06
CA PHE A 42 0.35 -5.73 -6.64
C PHE A 42 0.12 -6.05 -8.12
N ASN A 43 1.20 -6.41 -8.83
CA ASN A 43 1.15 -6.65 -10.27
C ASN A 43 0.23 -7.81 -10.68
N ASP A 44 -0.01 -8.76 -9.78
CA ASP A 44 -0.93 -9.89 -10.02
C ASP A 44 -2.40 -9.52 -9.84
N GLY A 45 -2.69 -8.25 -9.51
CA GLY A 45 -4.05 -7.78 -9.28
C GLY A 45 -4.52 -7.94 -7.84
N GLU A 46 -3.74 -8.53 -6.96
CA GLU A 46 -4.08 -8.67 -5.54
C GLU A 46 -4.04 -7.31 -4.85
N ILE A 47 -5.04 -7.07 -3.99
CA ILE A 47 -5.17 -5.83 -3.23
C ILE A 47 -5.18 -6.17 -1.75
N TYR A 48 -4.33 -5.51 -0.99
CA TYR A 48 -4.21 -5.71 0.45
C TYR A 48 -4.29 -4.37 1.18
N PRO A 49 -4.81 -4.35 2.43
CA PRO A 49 -4.75 -3.14 3.24
C PRO A 49 -3.31 -2.69 3.44
N MET A 50 -3.08 -1.39 3.36
CA MET A 50 -1.71 -0.85 3.53
C MET A 50 -1.15 -1.18 4.90
N ASN A 51 -1.98 -1.18 5.94
CA ASN A 51 -1.54 -1.46 7.32
C ASN A 51 -1.19 -2.92 7.56
N SER A 52 -1.36 -3.80 6.57
CA SER A 52 -0.89 -5.19 6.65
C SER A 52 0.63 -5.30 6.45
N PHE A 53 1.29 -4.22 6.07
CA PHE A 53 2.73 -4.22 5.77
C PHE A 53 3.48 -3.30 6.71
N CYS A 54 4.70 -3.72 7.10
CA CYS A 54 5.58 -2.87 7.88
C CYS A 54 6.14 -1.75 7.03
N PRO A 55 6.05 -0.49 7.48
CA PRO A 55 6.67 0.62 6.75
C PRO A 55 8.17 0.43 6.52
N GLU A 56 8.85 -0.27 7.45
CA GLU A 56 10.28 -0.55 7.33
C GLU A 56 10.64 -1.32 6.06
N ASP A 57 9.71 -2.13 5.54
CA ASP A 57 9.91 -2.93 4.34
C ASP A 57 9.58 -2.16 3.06
N MET A 58 9.08 -0.95 3.17
CA MET A 58 8.60 -0.17 2.03
C MET A 58 9.56 0.94 1.68
N THR A 59 9.87 1.06 0.39
CA THR A 59 10.63 2.18 -0.16
C THR A 59 9.82 2.83 -1.26
N LYS A 60 9.61 4.13 -1.15
CA LYS A 60 8.87 4.87 -2.19
C LYS A 60 9.74 4.99 -3.45
N LEU A 61 9.15 4.69 -4.58
CA LEU A 61 9.78 4.86 -5.88
C LEU A 61 9.62 6.28 -6.43
#